data_68cb5fd41487671c239727e1e20f8183
#
_entry.id   68cb5fd41487671c239727e1e20f8183
#
_cell.length_a   1.000
_cell.length_b   1.000
_cell.length_c   1.000
_cell.angle_alpha   90.00
_cell.angle_beta   90.00
_cell.angle_gamma   90.00
#
_symmetry.space_group_name_H-M   'P 1'
#
loop_
_entity.id
_entity.type
_entity.pdbx_description
1 polymer ?
#
loop_
_entity_poly.entity_id
_entity_poly.type
_entity_poly.pdbx_seq_one_letter_code
_entity_poly.pdbx_strand_id
1 'polypeptide(L)'
;MAVTILHTADWQLGKPFGSIEGDVAALLREERFNAVARLADLACERQADAVLVAGDVFDSSTVPDQVLRRALEVMRRYSGPWVLLPGNHDPAL
;
A
#
# COMPACT_ATOMS: atom_id res chain seq x y z
N MET A 1 -21.22 12.56 16.47
CA MET A 1 -20.19 11.51 16.42
C MET A 1 -19.25 11.76 15.24
N ALA A 2 -17.96 11.83 15.49
CA ALA A 2 -16.99 12.10 14.45
C ALA A 2 -16.50 10.80 13.81
N VAL A 3 -16.27 10.82 12.50
CA VAL A 3 -15.67 9.70 11.77
C VAL A 3 -14.29 10.14 11.30
N THR A 4 -13.29 9.32 11.56
CA THR A 4 -11.91 9.58 11.17
C THR A 4 -11.52 8.64 10.04
N ILE A 5 -11.19 9.20 8.88
CA ILE A 5 -10.75 8.44 7.71
C ILE A 5 -9.32 8.87 7.37
N LEU A 6 -8.44 7.89 7.21
CA LEU A 6 -7.12 8.11 6.65
C LEU A 6 -7.20 7.87 5.14
N HIS A 7 -6.86 8.87 4.35
CA HIS A 7 -6.91 8.79 2.89
C HIS A 7 -5.49 8.75 2.32
N THR A 8 -5.27 7.82 1.42
CA THR A 8 -3.98 7.66 0.74
C THR A 8 -4.22 7.19 -0.69
N ALA A 9 -3.17 7.22 -1.51
CA ALA A 9 -3.26 6.82 -2.92
C ALA A 9 -1.87 6.52 -3.47
N ASP A 10 -1.84 5.90 -4.65
CA ASP A 10 -0.62 5.76 -5.47
C ASP A 10 0.53 5.06 -4.74
N TRP A 11 0.24 3.95 -4.09
CA TRP A 11 1.28 3.17 -3.42
C TRP A 11 2.27 2.55 -4.41
N GLN A 12 1.78 2.10 -5.56
CA GLN A 12 2.57 1.50 -6.64
C GLN A 12 3.52 0.40 -6.13
N LEU A 13 2.99 -0.50 -5.32
CA LEU A 13 3.76 -1.60 -4.75
C LEU A 13 4.26 -2.52 -5.87
N GLY A 14 5.51 -2.93 -5.75
CA GLY A 14 6.13 -3.78 -6.75
C GLY A 14 6.68 -3.04 -7.95
N LYS A 15 6.67 -1.69 -7.94
CA LYS A 15 7.18 -0.90 -9.05
C LYS A 15 8.64 -1.21 -9.33
N PRO A 16 9.00 -1.55 -10.59
CA PRO A 16 10.41 -1.75 -10.93
C PRO A 16 11.13 -0.41 -11.06
N PHE A 17 12.40 -0.41 -10.73
CA PHE A 17 13.28 0.75 -10.89
C PHE A 17 14.39 0.37 -11.87
N GLY A 18 14.00 0.08 -13.12
CA GLY A 18 14.86 -0.54 -14.11
C GLY A 18 16.09 0.24 -14.53
N SER A 19 16.09 1.58 -14.32
CA SER A 19 17.26 2.43 -14.59
C SER A 19 18.20 2.54 -13.39
N ILE A 20 17.83 1.94 -12.26
CA ILE A 20 18.61 1.97 -11.02
C ILE A 20 19.08 0.56 -10.72
N GLU A 21 20.34 0.43 -10.35
CA GLU A 21 20.94 -0.88 -10.18
C GLU A 21 20.63 -1.53 -8.82
N GLY A 22 20.44 -2.84 -8.87
CA GLY A 22 20.58 -3.83 -7.85
C GLY A 22 20.05 -3.47 -6.48
N ASP A 23 20.96 -3.24 -5.54
CA ASP A 23 20.63 -3.04 -4.13
C ASP A 23 19.84 -1.76 -3.88
N VAL A 24 20.10 -0.71 -4.65
CA VAL A 24 19.38 0.56 -4.51
C VAL A 24 17.92 0.37 -4.96
N ALA A 25 17.71 -0.34 -6.07
CA ALA A 25 16.36 -0.63 -6.53
C ALA A 25 15.59 -1.46 -5.50
N ALA A 26 16.24 -2.45 -4.87
CA ALA A 26 15.63 -3.26 -3.83
C ALA A 26 15.23 -2.42 -2.62
N LEU A 27 16.10 -1.50 -2.20
CA LEU A 27 15.80 -0.58 -1.11
C LEU A 27 14.62 0.33 -1.42
N LEU A 28 14.52 0.85 -2.64
CA LEU A 28 13.40 1.70 -3.05
C LEU A 28 12.10 0.94 -3.05
N ARG A 29 12.10 -0.31 -3.53
CA ARG A 29 10.91 -1.16 -3.49
C ARG A 29 10.47 -1.43 -2.05
N GLU A 30 11.41 -1.75 -1.17
CA GLU A 30 11.11 -2.02 0.24
C GLU A 30 10.58 -0.77 0.94
N GLU A 31 11.10 0.43 0.61
CA GLU A 31 10.62 1.67 1.19
C GLU A 31 9.14 1.94 0.89
N ARG A 32 8.62 1.47 -0.24
CA ARG A 32 7.19 1.59 -0.53
C ARG A 32 6.35 0.76 0.44
N PHE A 33 6.80 -0.45 0.76
CA PHE A 33 6.13 -1.26 1.78
C PHE A 33 6.25 -0.64 3.17
N ASN A 34 7.40 -0.08 3.50
CA ASN A 34 7.61 0.61 4.77
C ASN A 34 6.69 1.82 4.91
N ALA A 35 6.43 2.54 3.81
CA ALA A 35 5.50 3.66 3.82
C ALA A 35 4.08 3.19 4.14
N VAL A 36 3.64 2.07 3.57
CA VAL A 36 2.33 1.48 3.89
C VAL A 36 2.27 1.05 5.35
N ALA A 37 3.34 0.45 5.87
CA ALA A 37 3.41 0.08 7.28
C ALA A 37 3.26 1.29 8.18
N ARG A 38 3.91 2.41 7.85
CA ARG A 38 3.77 3.66 8.60
C ARG A 38 2.35 4.21 8.55
N LEU A 39 1.68 4.09 7.40
CA LEU A 39 0.27 4.49 7.27
C LEU A 39 -0.62 3.64 8.16
N ALA A 40 -0.40 2.34 8.19
CA ALA A 40 -1.15 1.43 9.06
C ALA A 40 -0.94 1.79 10.54
N ASP A 41 0.29 2.07 10.94
CA ASP A 41 0.60 2.48 12.29
C ASP A 41 -0.08 3.82 12.65
N LEU A 42 -0.07 4.76 11.71
CA LEU A 42 -0.74 6.05 11.88
C LEU A 42 -2.25 5.87 12.05
N ALA A 43 -2.85 4.98 11.26
CA ALA A 43 -4.27 4.68 11.38
C ALA A 43 -4.61 4.14 12.77
N CYS A 44 -3.77 3.28 13.32
CA CYS A 44 -3.95 2.79 14.70
C CYS A 44 -3.80 3.92 15.71
N GLU A 45 -2.76 4.72 15.57
CA GLU A 45 -2.45 5.81 16.50
C GLU A 45 -3.56 6.84 16.55
N ARG A 46 -4.12 7.17 15.39
CA ARG A 46 -5.21 8.15 15.26
C ARG A 46 -6.58 7.55 15.47
N GLN A 47 -6.66 6.25 15.77
CA GLN A 47 -7.92 5.54 15.96
C GLN A 47 -8.86 5.74 14.75
N ALA A 48 -8.32 5.59 13.54
CA ALA A 48 -9.09 5.76 12.32
C ALA A 48 -10.21 4.73 12.25
N ASP A 49 -11.33 5.14 11.70
CA ASP A 49 -12.47 4.26 11.47
C ASP A 49 -12.30 3.43 10.19
N ALA A 50 -11.53 3.95 9.24
CA ALA A 50 -11.19 3.24 8.01
C ALA A 50 -9.98 3.90 7.35
N VAL A 51 -9.32 3.14 6.48
CA VAL A 51 -8.32 3.69 5.55
C VAL A 51 -8.85 3.56 4.15
N LEU A 52 -8.89 4.68 3.42
CA LEU A 52 -9.33 4.72 2.03
C LEU A 52 -8.10 4.86 1.14
N VAL A 53 -7.91 3.90 0.24
CA VAL A 53 -6.82 3.90 -0.73
C VAL A 53 -7.40 4.15 -2.12
N ALA A 54 -7.12 5.32 -2.68
CA ALA A 54 -7.73 5.78 -3.92
C ALA A 54 -6.85 5.44 -5.12
N GLY A 55 -6.88 4.19 -5.53
CA GLY A 55 -6.23 3.75 -6.77
C GLY A 55 -4.74 3.45 -6.66
N ASP A 56 -4.24 2.72 -7.65
CA ASP A 56 -2.83 2.41 -7.87
C ASP A 56 -2.10 1.84 -6.66
N VAL A 57 -2.75 0.88 -5.99
CA VAL A 57 -2.14 0.12 -4.89
C VAL A 57 -0.92 -0.65 -5.42
N PHE A 58 -1.06 -1.26 -6.60
CA PHE A 58 0.01 -1.99 -7.26
C PHE A 58 0.44 -1.27 -8.53
N ASP A 59 1.70 -1.50 -8.92
CA ASP A 59 2.26 -0.88 -10.13
C ASP A 59 1.65 -1.47 -11.40
N SER A 60 1.18 -2.71 -11.36
CA SER A 60 0.69 -3.45 -12.52
C SER A 60 -0.56 -4.23 -12.16
N SER A 61 -1.42 -4.52 -13.17
CA SER A 61 -2.57 -5.40 -12.99
C SER A 61 -2.17 -6.85 -12.75
N THR A 62 -0.95 -7.23 -13.11
CA THR A 62 -0.37 -8.55 -12.81
C THR A 62 0.53 -8.40 -11.59
N VAL A 63 0.10 -8.97 -10.47
CA VAL A 63 0.79 -8.80 -9.19
C VAL A 63 1.47 -10.10 -8.81
N PRO A 64 2.82 -10.12 -8.67
CA PRO A 64 3.50 -11.31 -8.15
C PRO A 64 3.03 -11.66 -6.74
N ASP A 65 2.98 -12.95 -6.43
CA ASP A 65 2.52 -13.43 -5.13
C ASP A 65 3.30 -12.82 -3.97
N GLN A 66 4.61 -12.65 -4.14
CA GLN A 66 5.46 -12.05 -3.11
C GLN A 66 5.03 -10.63 -2.77
N VAL A 67 4.70 -9.85 -3.78
CA VAL A 67 4.25 -8.46 -3.61
C VAL A 67 2.91 -8.44 -2.88
N LEU A 68 1.98 -9.30 -3.30
CA LEU A 68 0.67 -9.38 -2.68
C LEU A 68 0.78 -9.79 -1.21
N ARG A 69 1.58 -10.81 -0.91
CA ARG A 69 1.78 -11.28 0.47
C ARG A 69 2.37 -10.20 1.35
N ARG A 70 3.38 -9.50 0.83
CA ARG A 70 4.04 -8.43 1.57
C ARG A 70 3.08 -7.29 1.84
N ALA A 71 2.26 -6.92 0.84
CA ALA A 71 1.25 -5.89 1.01
C ALA A 71 0.26 -6.25 2.12
N LEU A 72 -0.27 -7.47 2.10
CA LEU A 72 -1.20 -7.92 3.13
C LEU A 72 -0.54 -7.94 4.51
N GLU A 73 0.72 -8.35 4.58
CA GLU A 73 1.47 -8.38 5.83
C GLU A 73 1.58 -7.00 6.48
N VAL A 74 1.96 -5.99 5.69
CA VAL A 74 2.11 -4.64 6.24
C VAL A 74 0.75 -4.00 6.55
N MET A 75 -0.29 -4.29 5.76
CA MET A 75 -1.63 -3.78 6.01
C MET A 75 -2.23 -4.34 7.32
N ARG A 76 -1.85 -5.54 7.72
CA ARG A 76 -2.33 -6.15 8.97
C ARG A 76 -1.96 -5.36 10.22
N ARG A 77 -1.03 -4.44 10.13
CA ARG A 77 -0.66 -3.58 11.26
C ARG A 77 -1.82 -2.68 11.69
N TYR A 78 -2.79 -2.44 10.80
CA TYR A 78 -4.05 -1.79 11.14
C TYR A 78 -5.18 -2.81 10.95
N SER A 79 -5.90 -3.13 12.01
CA SER A 79 -6.95 -4.15 11.99
C SER A 79 -8.31 -3.65 11.53
N GLY A 80 -8.45 -2.35 11.33
CA GLY A 80 -9.71 -1.78 10.86
C GLY A 80 -9.92 -1.95 9.35
N PRO A 81 -11.03 -1.42 8.83
CA PRO A 81 -11.37 -1.60 7.42
C PRO A 81 -10.41 -0.86 6.48
N TRP A 82 -10.04 -1.54 5.40
CA TRP A 82 -9.33 -0.97 4.27
C TRP A 82 -10.30 -0.90 3.10
N VAL A 83 -10.53 0.29 2.55
CA VAL A 83 -11.38 0.48 1.38
C VAL A 83 -10.49 0.82 0.20
N LEU A 84 -10.40 -0.10 -0.76
CA LEU A 84 -9.51 0.04 -1.91
C LEU A 84 -10.33 0.37 -3.15
N LEU A 85 -9.99 1.50 -3.79
CA LEU A 85 -10.58 1.87 -5.07
C LEU A 85 -9.57 1.54 -6.17
N PRO A 86 -9.94 0.75 -7.19
CA PRO A 86 -9.01 0.39 -8.24
C PRO A 86 -8.60 1.61 -9.06
N GLY A 87 -7.32 1.66 -9.43
CA GLY A 87 -6.80 2.63 -10.37
C GLY A 87 -6.56 2.00 -11.72
N ASN A 88 -5.77 2.67 -12.57
CA ASN A 88 -5.50 2.20 -13.92
C ASN A 88 -4.69 0.91 -13.98
N HIS A 89 -3.89 0.65 -12.97
CA HIS A 89 -2.97 -0.49 -12.94
C HIS A 89 -3.42 -1.60 -12.00
N ASP A 90 -4.42 -1.35 -11.16
CA ASP A 90 -4.86 -2.34 -10.19
C ASP A 90 -5.73 -3.41 -10.84
N PRO A 91 -5.62 -4.68 -10.40
CA PRO A 91 -6.57 -5.70 -10.82
C PRO A 91 -7.97 -5.35 -10.30
N ALA A 92 -9.00 -5.82 -11.02
CA ALA A 92 -10.37 -5.68 -10.57
C ALA A 92 -10.57 -6.51 -9.29
N LEU A 93 -11.09 -5.88 -8.27
CA LEU A 93 -11.33 -6.51 -6.98
C LEU A 93 -12.81 -6.84 -6.81
#